data_35957a3c4dac84565d516152130c000f
#
_entry.id   35957a3c4dac84565d516152130c000f
#
_cell.length_a   1.000
_cell.length_b   1.000
_cell.length_c   1.000
_cell.angle_alpha   90.00
_cell.angle_beta   90.00
_cell.angle_gamma   90.00
#
_symmetry.space_group_name_H-M   'P 1'
#
loop_
_entity.id
_entity.type
_entity.pdbx_description
1 polymer ?
#
loop_
_entity_poly.entity_id
_entity_poly.type
_entity_poly.pdbx_seq_one_letter_code
_entity_poly.pdbx_strand_id
1 'polypeptide(L)'
;MADPTSSPTNLRRLLTLALGATGVVYGDIGTSPLYALKECFATHGGLAVTPENVLGIASLICWALILVVTLKYVSFVMRAGNRGEGGIMALLALTGQSGRGGSVLVVLGLAGAALFYGDGVITPAISVLSAVEGLKVVAEELESYVLPVTLALLVGLFAIQKHGTAKVGILFGPVMVVWFMAIGVFGALEIAAHPG
;
A
#
# COMPACT_ATOMS: atom_id res chain seq x y z
N MET A 1 -38.43 11.01 2.48
CA MET A 1 -38.49 11.41 1.06
C MET A 1 -37.22 10.85 0.43
N ALA A 2 -37.31 9.75 -0.32
CA ALA A 2 -36.16 9.11 -0.94
C ALA A 2 -35.76 9.92 -2.19
N ASP A 3 -34.47 10.23 -2.33
CA ASP A 3 -33.88 10.96 -3.45
C ASP A 3 -34.02 10.12 -4.74
N PRO A 4 -34.72 10.62 -5.78
CA PRO A 4 -34.96 9.86 -7.02
C PRO A 4 -33.76 9.82 -7.99
N THR A 5 -32.54 10.18 -7.57
CA THR A 5 -31.36 10.25 -8.44
C THR A 5 -30.45 9.02 -8.38
N SER A 6 -30.89 7.89 -7.85
CA SER A 6 -30.16 6.62 -7.94
C SER A 6 -30.36 5.98 -9.33
N SER A 7 -29.68 6.51 -10.34
CA SER A 7 -29.67 5.93 -11.69
C SER A 7 -28.77 4.69 -11.75
N PRO A 8 -29.09 3.69 -12.59
CA PRO A 8 -28.33 2.44 -12.73
C PRO A 8 -26.90 2.59 -13.29
N THR A 9 -26.48 3.81 -13.58
CA THR A 9 -25.11 4.19 -13.95
C THR A 9 -24.09 4.01 -12.82
N ASN A 10 -24.54 3.76 -11.59
CA ASN A 10 -23.67 3.75 -10.43
C ASN A 10 -22.82 2.47 -10.28
N LEU A 11 -23.30 1.30 -10.71
CA LEU A 11 -22.58 0.04 -10.46
C LEU A 11 -21.29 -0.06 -11.26
N ARG A 12 -21.34 0.24 -12.57
CA ARG A 12 -20.12 0.23 -13.41
C ARG A 12 -19.09 1.24 -12.92
N ARG A 13 -19.56 2.44 -12.57
CA ARG A 13 -18.69 3.50 -12.03
C ARG A 13 -18.09 3.07 -10.68
N LEU A 14 -18.88 2.49 -9.80
CA LEU A 14 -18.40 1.98 -8.51
C LEU A 14 -17.38 0.87 -8.69
N LEU A 15 -17.63 -0.09 -9.58
CA LEU A 15 -16.68 -1.16 -9.88
C LEU A 15 -15.37 -0.63 -10.48
N THR A 16 -15.43 0.35 -11.37
CA THR A 16 -14.23 0.98 -11.93
C THR A 16 -13.43 1.72 -10.87
N LEU A 17 -14.11 2.46 -9.99
CA LEU A 17 -13.47 3.17 -8.88
C LEU A 17 -12.89 2.18 -7.85
N ALA A 18 -13.63 1.12 -7.52
CA ALA A 18 -13.15 0.07 -6.62
C ALA A 18 -11.92 -0.64 -7.20
N LEU A 19 -11.94 -0.97 -8.49
CA LEU A 19 -10.80 -1.59 -9.18
C LEU A 19 -9.59 -0.64 -9.20
N GLY A 20 -9.81 0.64 -9.47
CA GLY A 20 -8.76 1.66 -9.40
C GLY A 20 -8.19 1.82 -7.98
N ALA A 21 -9.05 1.84 -6.96
CA ALA A 21 -8.65 1.88 -5.56
C ALA A 21 -7.87 0.62 -5.16
N THR A 22 -8.28 -0.56 -5.63
CA THR A 22 -7.55 -1.82 -5.43
C THR A 22 -6.15 -1.73 -6.02
N GLY A 23 -6.00 -1.19 -7.22
CA GLY A 23 -4.69 -1.07 -7.86
C GLY A 23 -3.75 -0.08 -7.19
N VAL A 24 -4.25 1.04 -6.69
CA VAL A 24 -3.42 2.09 -6.08
C VAL A 24 -3.19 1.84 -4.59
N VAL A 25 -4.28 1.66 -3.83
CA VAL A 25 -4.21 1.59 -2.35
C VAL A 25 -3.79 0.20 -1.90
N TYR A 26 -4.47 -0.82 -2.42
CA TYR A 26 -4.18 -2.20 -2.03
C TYR A 26 -2.96 -2.79 -2.74
N GLY A 27 -2.46 -2.13 -3.80
CA GLY A 27 -1.18 -2.48 -4.40
C GLY A 27 -0.05 -2.42 -3.39
N ASP A 28 0.05 -1.34 -2.65
CA ASP A 28 1.03 -1.15 -1.59
C ASP A 28 0.80 -2.09 -0.41
N ILE A 29 -0.44 -2.19 0.09
CA ILE A 29 -0.80 -3.09 1.19
C ILE A 29 -0.55 -4.57 0.84
N GLY A 30 -0.63 -4.94 -0.44
CA GLY A 30 -0.40 -6.31 -0.91
C GLY A 30 1.07 -6.68 -1.11
N THR A 31 1.97 -5.71 -1.15
CA THR A 31 3.41 -5.92 -1.39
C THR A 31 4.26 -5.60 -0.16
N SER A 32 3.96 -4.53 0.56
CA SER A 32 4.75 -4.05 1.70
C SER A 32 4.91 -5.09 2.83
N PRO A 33 3.87 -5.84 3.24
CA PRO A 33 4.03 -6.88 4.25
C PRO A 33 5.04 -7.97 3.87
N LEU A 34 5.18 -8.29 2.60
CA LEU A 34 6.07 -9.35 2.14
C LEU A 34 7.54 -8.96 2.28
N TYR A 35 7.91 -7.75 1.84
CA TYR A 35 9.29 -7.32 2.04
C TYR A 35 9.58 -7.00 3.51
N ALA A 36 8.61 -6.48 4.27
CA ALA A 36 8.77 -6.25 5.70
C ALA A 36 9.01 -7.56 6.46
N LEU A 37 8.26 -8.63 6.14
CA LEU A 37 8.49 -9.95 6.69
C LEU A 37 9.89 -10.46 6.33
N LYS A 38 10.30 -10.36 5.06
CA LYS A 38 11.62 -10.76 4.57
C LYS A 38 12.74 -10.07 5.35
N GLU A 39 12.64 -8.75 5.54
CA GLU A 39 13.66 -7.95 6.22
C GLU A 39 13.81 -8.31 7.70
N CYS A 40 12.75 -8.77 8.38
CA CYS A 40 12.84 -9.25 9.76
C CYS A 40 13.76 -10.48 9.91
N PHE A 41 13.95 -11.22 8.84
CA PHE A 41 14.79 -12.44 8.79
C PHE A 41 16.08 -12.26 7.98
N ALA A 42 16.37 -11.02 7.50
CA ALA A 42 17.57 -10.75 6.74
C ALA A 42 18.85 -10.91 7.58
N THR A 43 19.95 -11.28 6.94
CA THR A 43 21.18 -11.83 7.51
C THR A 43 21.95 -10.93 8.49
N HIS A 44 21.62 -9.62 8.56
CA HIS A 44 22.37 -8.65 9.39
C HIS A 44 21.72 -8.45 10.78
N GLY A 45 21.62 -9.52 11.56
CA GLY A 45 21.06 -9.47 12.91
C GLY A 45 19.56 -9.73 12.99
N GLY A 46 18.99 -10.29 11.93
CA GLY A 46 17.59 -10.70 11.86
C GLY A 46 17.25 -11.87 12.80
N LEU A 47 15.96 -12.09 12.99
CA LEU A 47 15.44 -13.20 13.78
C LEU A 47 15.76 -14.53 13.13
N ALA A 48 15.95 -15.58 13.94
CA ALA A 48 16.04 -16.94 13.41
C ALA A 48 14.73 -17.33 12.71
N VAL A 49 14.86 -18.00 11.56
CA VAL A 49 13.70 -18.49 10.79
C VAL A 49 13.14 -19.72 11.50
N THR A 50 12.22 -19.50 12.44
CA THR A 50 11.45 -20.55 13.12
C THR A 50 9.96 -20.33 12.89
N PRO A 51 9.11 -21.37 12.94
CA PRO A 51 7.67 -21.23 12.78
C PRO A 51 7.07 -20.18 13.73
N GLU A 52 7.53 -20.16 14.98
CA GLU A 52 7.05 -19.24 16.01
C GLU A 52 7.38 -17.78 15.66
N ASN A 53 8.60 -17.50 15.20
CA ASN A 53 9.02 -16.17 14.80
C ASN A 53 8.28 -15.70 13.54
N VAL A 54 8.09 -16.58 12.56
CA VAL A 54 7.34 -16.26 11.34
C VAL A 54 5.89 -15.92 11.67
N LEU A 55 5.22 -16.74 12.48
CA LEU A 55 3.85 -16.48 12.92
C LEU A 55 3.75 -15.22 13.78
N GLY A 56 4.73 -14.99 14.67
CA GLY A 56 4.80 -13.79 15.50
C GLY A 56 4.90 -12.52 14.67
N ILE A 57 5.81 -12.44 13.70
CA ILE A 57 5.95 -11.29 12.80
C ILE A 57 4.72 -11.13 11.90
N ALA A 58 4.19 -12.21 11.33
CA ALA A 58 2.97 -12.17 10.53
C ALA A 58 1.78 -11.64 11.34
N SER A 59 1.65 -12.05 12.61
CA SER A 59 0.64 -11.53 13.53
C SER A 59 0.82 -10.03 13.80
N LEU A 60 2.04 -9.56 14.06
CA LEU A 60 2.32 -8.13 14.26
C LEU A 60 1.96 -7.31 13.03
N ILE A 61 2.30 -7.77 11.83
CA ILE A 61 1.94 -7.11 10.56
C ILE A 61 0.41 -7.06 10.42
N CYS A 62 -0.28 -8.16 10.67
CA CYS A 62 -1.75 -8.22 10.62
C CYS A 62 -2.39 -7.21 11.58
N TRP A 63 -1.96 -7.17 12.84
CA TRP A 63 -2.45 -6.21 13.81
C TRP A 63 -2.13 -4.77 13.45
N ALA A 64 -0.94 -4.50 12.92
CA ALA A 64 -0.58 -3.17 12.43
C ALA A 64 -1.53 -2.71 11.30
N LEU A 65 -1.84 -3.57 10.34
CA LEU A 65 -2.81 -3.27 9.28
C LEU A 65 -4.22 -3.03 9.83
N ILE A 66 -4.68 -3.84 10.79
CA ILE A 66 -5.99 -3.65 11.41
C ILE A 66 -6.05 -2.32 12.17
N LEU A 67 -5.08 -2.04 13.02
CA LEU A 67 -5.10 -0.86 13.89
C LEU A 67 -4.82 0.43 13.11
N VAL A 68 -3.80 0.43 12.25
CA VAL A 68 -3.37 1.64 11.56
C VAL A 68 -4.21 1.90 10.32
N VAL A 69 -4.38 0.90 9.45
CA VAL A 69 -5.11 1.10 8.19
C VAL A 69 -6.62 1.07 8.44
N THR A 70 -7.14 0.01 9.02
CA THR A 70 -8.61 -0.17 9.13
C THR A 70 -9.20 0.74 10.19
N LEU A 71 -8.70 0.68 11.42
CA LEU A 71 -9.30 1.42 12.53
C LEU A 71 -8.94 2.91 12.45
N LYS A 72 -7.67 3.27 12.41
CA LYS A 72 -7.23 4.67 12.42
C LYS A 72 -7.54 5.37 11.10
N TYR A 73 -7.08 4.84 9.96
CA TYR A 73 -7.17 5.53 8.69
C TYR A 73 -8.57 5.45 8.08
N VAL A 74 -9.09 4.25 7.81
CA VAL A 74 -10.39 4.08 7.15
C VAL A 74 -11.54 4.55 8.03
N SER A 75 -11.54 4.23 9.33
CA SER A 75 -12.66 4.55 10.22
C SER A 75 -12.68 6.01 10.69
N PHE A 76 -11.53 6.68 10.80
CA PHE A 76 -11.45 8.05 11.30
C PHE A 76 -10.95 9.04 10.24
N VAL A 77 -9.75 8.84 9.69
CA VAL A 77 -9.10 9.83 8.82
C VAL A 77 -9.87 10.06 7.52
N MET A 78 -10.39 8.99 6.89
CA MET A 78 -11.15 9.10 5.65
C MET A 78 -12.50 9.80 5.79
N ARG A 79 -13.00 9.99 7.02
CA ARG A 79 -14.22 10.78 7.27
C ARG A 79 -13.97 12.29 7.18
N ALA A 80 -12.73 12.73 7.30
CA ALA A 80 -12.35 14.13 7.14
C ALA A 80 -12.17 14.44 5.64
N GLY A 81 -13.24 14.95 5.03
CA GLY A 81 -13.22 15.40 3.64
C GLY A 81 -13.16 16.92 3.53
N ASN A 82 -12.42 17.46 2.58
CA ASN A 82 -12.42 18.86 2.21
C ASN A 82 -12.61 18.99 0.70
N ARG A 83 -13.77 19.52 0.27
CA ARG A 83 -14.13 19.76 -1.15
C ARG A 83 -13.96 18.55 -2.07
N GLY A 84 -14.24 17.34 -1.56
CA GLY A 84 -14.08 16.08 -2.31
C GLY A 84 -12.70 15.44 -2.23
N GLU A 85 -11.77 16.05 -1.52
CA GLU A 85 -10.45 15.50 -1.23
C GLU A 85 -10.37 14.97 0.21
N GLY A 86 -9.55 13.95 0.44
CA GLY A 86 -9.32 13.31 1.74
C GLY A 86 -7.84 13.20 2.10
N GLY A 87 -7.57 12.48 3.20
CA GLY A 87 -6.21 12.20 3.65
C GLY A 87 -5.53 13.37 4.35
N ILE A 88 -4.18 13.32 4.43
CA ILE A 88 -3.38 14.28 5.22
C ILE A 88 -3.52 15.73 4.72
N MET A 89 -3.67 15.93 3.42
CA MET A 89 -3.83 17.28 2.83
C MET A 89 -5.17 17.91 3.22
N ALA A 90 -6.24 17.11 3.21
CA ALA A 90 -7.56 17.57 3.67
C ALA A 90 -7.54 17.92 5.16
N LEU A 91 -6.90 17.07 5.99
CA LEU A 91 -6.71 17.34 7.42
C LEU A 91 -5.93 18.63 7.65
N LEU A 92 -4.83 18.85 6.94
CA LEU A 92 -4.04 20.07 7.02
C LEU A 92 -4.87 21.31 6.66
N ALA A 93 -5.64 21.23 5.58
CA ALA A 93 -6.53 22.34 5.16
C ALA A 93 -7.61 22.65 6.21
N LEU A 94 -8.17 21.63 6.85
CA LEU A 94 -9.19 21.80 7.91
C LEU A 94 -8.61 22.41 9.19
N THR A 95 -7.36 22.07 9.55
CA THR A 95 -6.71 22.64 10.74
C THR A 95 -6.45 24.13 10.58
N GLY A 96 -6.08 24.59 9.39
CA GLY A 96 -5.90 26.02 9.07
C GLY A 96 -7.16 26.86 9.20
N GLN A 97 -8.35 26.26 9.02
CA GLN A 97 -9.64 26.93 9.13
C GLN A 97 -10.16 27.05 10.58
N SER A 98 -9.68 26.21 11.50
CA SER A 98 -10.24 26.10 12.86
C SER A 98 -9.83 27.21 13.83
N GLY A 99 -8.87 28.06 13.51
CA GLY A 99 -8.48 29.25 14.32
C GLY A 99 -8.02 28.96 15.77
N ARG A 100 -8.35 27.82 16.32
CA ARG A 100 -8.14 27.42 17.72
C ARG A 100 -7.04 26.37 17.95
N GLY A 101 -6.50 25.77 16.89
CA GLY A 101 -5.49 24.71 16.97
C GLY A 101 -4.05 25.19 16.89
N GLY A 102 -3.84 26.47 16.66
CA GLY A 102 -2.54 27.12 16.65
C GLY A 102 -1.46 26.45 15.79
N SER A 103 -0.25 26.93 15.93
CA SER A 103 0.95 26.51 15.20
C SER A 103 1.26 25.01 15.29
N VAL A 104 0.93 24.34 16.41
CA VAL A 104 1.31 22.93 16.63
C VAL A 104 0.58 21.98 15.66
N LEU A 105 -0.73 22.13 15.50
CA LEU A 105 -1.49 21.27 14.57
C LEU A 105 -1.09 21.51 13.12
N VAL A 106 -0.79 22.75 12.76
CA VAL A 106 -0.29 23.07 11.40
C VAL A 106 1.10 22.47 11.19
N VAL A 107 2.00 22.58 12.16
CA VAL A 107 3.35 21.97 12.08
C VAL A 107 3.25 20.45 11.97
N LEU A 108 2.41 19.80 12.78
CA LEU A 108 2.18 18.36 12.68
C LEU A 108 1.57 17.96 11.32
N GLY A 109 0.64 18.75 10.80
CA GLY A 109 0.07 18.52 9.49
C GLY A 109 1.09 18.67 8.36
N LEU A 110 1.96 19.69 8.42
CA LEU A 110 3.06 19.88 7.47
C LEU A 110 4.09 18.74 7.56
N ALA A 111 4.46 18.33 8.78
CA ALA A 111 5.34 17.18 8.98
C ALA A 111 4.73 15.91 8.41
N GLY A 112 3.44 15.66 8.64
CA GLY A 112 2.73 14.52 8.06
C GLY A 112 2.68 14.57 6.53
N ALA A 113 2.46 15.75 5.95
CA ALA A 113 2.51 15.93 4.50
C ALA A 113 3.92 15.67 3.93
N ALA A 114 4.96 16.16 4.60
CA ALA A 114 6.34 15.93 4.19
C ALA A 114 6.72 14.44 4.25
N LEU A 115 6.31 13.74 5.32
CA LEU A 115 6.49 12.29 5.44
C LEU A 115 5.74 11.52 4.35
N PHE A 116 4.53 11.93 4.02
CA PHE A 116 3.75 11.34 2.94
C PHE A 116 4.44 11.48 1.57
N TYR A 117 5.01 12.65 1.28
CA TYR A 117 5.78 12.84 0.04
C TYR A 117 7.07 12.01 0.04
N GLY A 118 7.76 11.90 1.18
CA GLY A 118 8.93 11.04 1.33
C GLY A 118 8.60 9.57 1.07
N ASP A 119 7.50 9.09 1.64
CA ASP A 119 7.00 7.74 1.43
C ASP A 119 6.68 7.47 -0.05
N GLY A 120 6.08 8.43 -0.74
CA GLY A 120 5.77 8.32 -2.17
C GLY A 120 6.98 8.08 -3.08
N VAL A 121 8.22 8.31 -2.60
CA VAL A 121 9.47 8.00 -3.29
C VAL A 121 10.08 6.69 -2.76
N ILE A 122 10.11 6.52 -1.45
CA ILE A 122 10.79 5.40 -0.79
C ILE A 122 10.04 4.08 -1.05
N THR A 123 8.73 4.07 -0.88
CA THR A 123 7.93 2.85 -1.01
C THR A 123 8.00 2.20 -2.40
N PRO A 124 7.84 2.92 -3.53
CA PRO A 124 8.06 2.33 -4.85
C PRO A 124 9.48 1.82 -5.05
N ALA A 125 10.48 2.53 -4.53
CA ALA A 125 11.88 2.13 -4.66
C ALA A 125 12.13 0.78 -3.97
N ILE A 126 11.68 0.63 -2.72
CA ILE A 126 11.84 -0.61 -1.94
C ILE A 126 11.04 -1.75 -2.59
N SER A 127 9.79 -1.50 -2.99
CA SER A 127 8.92 -2.52 -3.57
C SER A 127 9.48 -3.07 -4.89
N VAL A 128 9.98 -2.19 -5.78
CA VAL A 128 10.59 -2.60 -7.05
C VAL A 128 11.91 -3.33 -6.80
N LEU A 129 12.76 -2.81 -5.91
CA LEU A 129 14.02 -3.46 -5.57
C LEU A 129 13.79 -4.87 -5.01
N SER A 130 12.89 -5.01 -4.03
CA SER A 130 12.57 -6.30 -3.42
C SER A 130 12.00 -7.31 -4.42
N ALA A 131 11.16 -6.84 -5.36
CA ALA A 131 10.64 -7.69 -6.43
C ALA A 131 11.75 -8.17 -7.38
N VAL A 132 12.66 -7.27 -7.78
CA VAL A 132 13.79 -7.62 -8.67
C VAL A 132 14.82 -8.50 -7.96
N GLU A 133 15.02 -8.33 -6.66
CA GLU A 133 15.87 -9.23 -5.86
C GLU A 133 15.37 -10.68 -5.85
N GLY A 134 14.08 -10.92 -6.12
CA GLY A 134 13.56 -12.26 -6.34
C GLY A 134 14.25 -13.02 -7.49
N LEU A 135 14.85 -12.31 -8.45
CA LEU A 135 15.64 -12.92 -9.53
C LEU A 135 16.86 -13.68 -9.01
N LYS A 136 17.46 -13.23 -7.89
CA LYS A 136 18.59 -13.92 -7.26
C LYS A 136 18.22 -15.33 -6.79
N VAL A 137 16.96 -15.55 -6.40
CA VAL A 137 16.47 -16.85 -5.97
C VAL A 137 16.39 -17.84 -7.13
N VAL A 138 16.19 -17.33 -8.36
CA VAL A 138 16.12 -18.15 -9.58
C VAL A 138 17.49 -18.46 -10.12
N ALA A 139 18.39 -17.46 -10.13
CA ALA A 139 19.78 -17.62 -10.60
C ALA A 139 20.69 -16.57 -9.94
N GLU A 140 21.70 -17.01 -9.21
CA GLU A 140 22.68 -16.13 -8.54
C GLU A 140 23.43 -15.21 -9.52
N GLU A 141 23.63 -15.67 -10.75
CA GLU A 141 24.29 -14.91 -11.82
C GLU A 141 23.55 -13.60 -12.17
N LEU A 142 22.25 -13.50 -11.85
CA LEU A 142 21.43 -12.33 -12.11
C LEU A 142 21.61 -11.22 -11.07
N GLU A 143 22.40 -11.43 -10.02
CA GLU A 143 22.63 -10.43 -8.98
C GLU A 143 23.17 -9.11 -9.53
N SER A 144 24.09 -9.15 -10.50
CA SER A 144 24.65 -7.96 -11.13
C SER A 144 23.64 -7.14 -11.92
N TYR A 145 22.54 -7.75 -12.34
CA TYR A 145 21.46 -7.08 -13.07
C TYR A 145 20.37 -6.46 -12.18
N VAL A 146 20.34 -6.80 -10.89
CA VAL A 146 19.30 -6.32 -9.96
C VAL A 146 19.25 -4.80 -9.95
N LEU A 147 20.37 -4.12 -9.74
CA LEU A 147 20.39 -2.67 -9.65
C LEU A 147 20.05 -1.97 -11.00
N PRO A 148 20.66 -2.35 -12.14
CA PRO A 148 20.27 -1.76 -13.43
C PRO A 148 18.81 -1.96 -13.79
N VAL A 149 18.25 -3.15 -13.57
CA VAL A 149 16.84 -3.47 -13.84
C VAL A 149 15.93 -2.66 -12.91
N THR A 150 16.25 -2.59 -11.63
CA THR A 150 15.50 -1.77 -10.66
C THR A 150 15.44 -0.32 -11.08
N LEU A 151 16.57 0.28 -11.46
CA LEU A 151 16.64 1.66 -11.92
C LEU A 151 15.82 1.88 -13.20
N ALA A 152 15.92 0.99 -14.16
CA ALA A 152 15.15 1.06 -15.41
C ALA A 152 13.63 1.00 -15.14
N LEU A 153 13.20 0.09 -14.25
CA LEU A 153 11.79 -0.03 -13.84
C LEU A 153 11.28 1.20 -13.10
N LEU A 154 12.09 1.77 -12.18
CA LEU A 154 11.72 2.98 -11.45
C LEU A 154 11.61 4.19 -12.37
N VAL A 155 12.56 4.38 -13.29
CA VAL A 155 12.48 5.46 -14.30
C VAL A 155 11.24 5.28 -15.15
N GLY A 156 10.93 4.06 -15.61
CA GLY A 156 9.71 3.75 -16.36
C GLY A 156 8.44 4.05 -15.55
N LEU A 157 8.40 3.63 -14.29
CA LEU A 157 7.26 3.86 -13.39
C LEU A 157 7.00 5.37 -13.20
N PHE A 158 8.01 6.14 -12.83
CA PHE A 158 7.88 7.59 -12.63
C PHE A 158 7.55 8.32 -13.94
N ALA A 159 8.07 7.86 -15.08
CA ALA A 159 7.71 8.42 -16.37
C ALA A 159 6.22 8.20 -16.72
N ILE A 160 5.65 7.07 -16.33
CA ILE A 160 4.22 6.77 -16.54
C ILE A 160 3.34 7.57 -15.57
N GLN A 161 3.78 7.75 -14.32
CA GLN A 161 3.02 8.47 -13.28
C GLN A 161 2.66 9.91 -13.66
N LYS A 162 3.47 10.57 -14.49
CA LYS A 162 3.17 11.93 -14.98
C LYS A 162 1.84 12.04 -15.76
N HIS A 163 1.30 10.92 -16.25
CA HIS A 163 0.03 10.87 -16.99
C HIS A 163 -1.21 10.71 -16.09
N GLY A 164 -1.02 10.74 -14.77
CA GLY A 164 -2.07 10.67 -13.77
C GLY A 164 -2.23 9.28 -13.15
N THR A 165 -2.37 9.27 -11.82
CA THR A 165 -2.48 8.05 -11.00
C THR A 165 -3.74 7.23 -11.28
N ALA A 166 -4.84 7.87 -11.72
CA ALA A 166 -6.10 7.18 -12.03
C ALA A 166 -5.96 6.14 -13.15
N LYS A 167 -5.22 6.46 -14.22
CA LYS A 167 -4.97 5.54 -15.34
C LYS A 167 -4.08 4.37 -14.90
N VAL A 168 -3.09 4.67 -14.10
CA VAL A 168 -2.18 3.67 -13.52
C VAL A 168 -2.95 2.71 -12.63
N GLY A 169 -3.83 3.22 -11.76
CA GLY A 169 -4.67 2.39 -10.87
C GLY A 169 -5.59 1.43 -11.61
N ILE A 170 -6.20 1.86 -12.72
CA ILE A 170 -7.06 0.99 -13.54
C ILE A 170 -6.24 -0.15 -14.18
N LEU A 171 -4.99 0.12 -14.57
CA LEU A 171 -4.11 -0.88 -15.14
C LEU A 171 -3.65 -1.91 -14.09
N PHE A 172 -3.29 -1.45 -12.90
CA PHE A 172 -2.81 -2.32 -11.82
C PHE A 172 -3.93 -3.03 -11.06
N GLY A 173 -5.16 -2.51 -11.07
CA GLY A 173 -6.30 -3.11 -10.39
C GLY A 173 -6.50 -4.60 -10.68
N PRO A 174 -6.62 -5.03 -11.95
CA PRO A 174 -6.75 -6.43 -12.31
C PRO A 174 -5.58 -7.30 -11.84
N VAL A 175 -4.35 -6.78 -11.94
CA VAL A 175 -3.14 -7.47 -11.49
C VAL A 175 -3.20 -7.73 -9.99
N MET A 176 -3.62 -6.72 -9.21
CA MET A 176 -3.76 -6.85 -7.75
C MET A 176 -4.88 -7.81 -7.36
N VAL A 177 -5.98 -7.84 -8.09
CA VAL A 177 -7.05 -8.83 -7.85
C VAL A 177 -6.51 -10.25 -8.06
N VAL A 178 -5.79 -10.51 -9.15
CA VAL A 178 -5.16 -11.83 -9.39
C VAL A 178 -4.14 -12.16 -8.30
N TRP A 179 -3.33 -11.18 -7.90
CA TRP A 179 -2.36 -11.34 -6.82
C TRP A 179 -3.01 -11.74 -5.50
N PHE A 180 -4.03 -11.01 -5.05
CA PHE A 180 -4.75 -11.34 -3.81
C PHE A 180 -5.46 -12.68 -3.86
N MET A 181 -6.04 -13.04 -5.01
CA MET A 181 -6.61 -14.37 -5.20
C MET A 181 -5.54 -15.47 -5.09
N ALA A 182 -4.38 -15.27 -5.70
CA ALA A 182 -3.28 -16.23 -5.62
C ALA A 182 -2.80 -16.43 -4.18
N ILE A 183 -2.47 -15.34 -3.47
CA ILE A 183 -2.03 -15.46 -2.06
C ILE A 183 -3.14 -16.05 -1.18
N GLY A 184 -4.39 -15.66 -1.40
CA GLY A 184 -5.53 -16.18 -0.65
C GLY A 184 -5.72 -17.69 -0.84
N VAL A 185 -5.63 -18.16 -2.09
CA VAL A 185 -5.74 -19.59 -2.41
C VAL A 185 -4.57 -20.38 -1.81
N PHE A 186 -3.32 -19.93 -2.03
CA PHE A 186 -2.16 -20.62 -1.47
C PHE A 186 -2.18 -20.63 0.06
N GLY A 187 -2.54 -19.51 0.69
CA GLY A 187 -2.67 -19.45 2.14
C GLY A 187 -3.77 -20.38 2.67
N ALA A 188 -4.93 -20.45 2.01
CA ALA A 188 -6.01 -21.35 2.40
C ALA A 188 -5.62 -22.83 2.24
N LEU A 189 -4.91 -23.17 1.17
CA LEU A 189 -4.41 -24.53 0.94
C LEU A 189 -3.40 -24.94 2.02
N GLU A 190 -2.50 -24.03 2.40
CA GLU A 190 -1.49 -24.27 3.43
C GLU A 190 -2.15 -24.46 4.81
N ILE A 191 -3.09 -23.60 5.17
CA ILE A 191 -3.86 -23.75 6.43
C ILE A 191 -4.65 -25.06 6.45
N ALA A 192 -5.22 -25.47 5.30
CA ALA A 192 -5.95 -26.73 5.22
C ALA A 192 -5.04 -27.96 5.32
N ALA A 193 -3.79 -27.86 4.83
CA ALA A 193 -2.79 -28.92 4.91
C ALA A 193 -2.18 -29.04 6.32
N HIS A 194 -2.06 -27.90 7.02
CA HIS A 194 -1.45 -27.82 8.36
C HIS A 194 -2.39 -27.05 9.31
N PRO A 195 -3.46 -27.69 9.80
CA PRO A 195 -4.50 -27.01 10.58
C PRO A 195 -4.11 -26.65 12.02
N GLY A 196 -2.81 -26.79 12.41
CA GLY A 196 -2.29 -26.35 13.71
C GLY A 196 -2.27 -27.46 14.74
#